data_e095bf381713ffe11e390492a2d12ede
#
_entry.id   e095bf381713ffe11e390492a2d12ede
#
_cell.length_a   1.000
_cell.length_b   1.000
_cell.length_c   1.000
_cell.angle_alpha   90.00
_cell.angle_beta   90.00
_cell.angle_gamma   90.00
#
_symmetry.space_group_name_H-M   'P 1'
#
loop_
_entity.id
_entity.type
_entity.pdbx_description
1 polymer ?
#
loop_
_entity_poly.entity_id
_entity_poly.type
_entity_poly.pdbx_seq_one_letter_code
_entity_poly.pdbx_strand_id
1 'polypeptide(L)'
;TDRIADMWTDASDDYDRIVSRELHNSRDVDHWRHELDTRLGDEPRDVLDVGCGPGFFSIMLSRLGHRVTSLDASEGMLRAARRNLTWYGIEPHVQHSDVVTLDGVADSSVDAVVSRDVVWTLHDPAAAYRRWFQVLRPGGLVLIYDGNYRTDRTGVRHSIWQALSNGLIMLTEGRRSGHARDDGS
;
A
#
# COMPACT_ATOMS: atom_id res chain seq x y z
N THR A 1 0.46 10.73 -12.10
CA THR A 1 1.07 10.06 -10.93
C THR A 1 1.56 11.08 -9.92
N ASP A 2 2.30 12.12 -10.32
CA ASP A 2 2.96 13.11 -9.44
C ASP A 2 1.99 13.75 -8.42
N ARG A 3 0.81 14.18 -8.85
CA ARG A 3 -0.17 14.84 -7.97
C ARG A 3 -0.73 13.91 -6.90
N ILE A 4 -0.85 12.61 -7.18
CA ILE A 4 -1.28 11.60 -6.20
C ILE A 4 -0.15 11.34 -5.21
N ALA A 5 1.09 11.24 -5.69
CA ALA A 5 2.27 11.09 -4.85
C ALA A 5 2.47 12.28 -3.90
N ASP A 6 2.26 13.52 -4.39
CA ASP A 6 2.31 14.73 -3.58
C ASP A 6 1.26 14.71 -2.47
N MET A 7 0.00 14.35 -2.80
CA MET A 7 -1.08 14.21 -1.83
C MET A 7 -0.75 13.20 -0.73
N TRP A 8 -0.18 12.05 -1.10
CA TRP A 8 0.25 11.04 -0.12
C TRP A 8 1.46 11.50 0.69
N THR A 9 2.34 12.32 0.11
CA THR A 9 3.46 12.94 0.83
C THR A 9 2.94 13.87 1.93
N ASP A 10 1.95 14.70 1.63
CA ASP A 10 1.33 15.60 2.61
C ASP A 10 0.58 14.83 3.71
N ALA A 11 -0.04 13.71 3.38
CA ALA A 11 -0.78 12.86 4.31
C ALA A 11 0.09 11.87 5.10
N SER A 12 1.40 11.80 4.82
CA SER A 12 2.28 10.74 5.32
C SER A 12 2.35 10.65 6.85
N ASP A 13 2.38 11.77 7.56
CA ASP A 13 2.44 11.79 9.02
C ASP A 13 1.15 11.25 9.67
N ASP A 14 0.00 11.57 9.10
CA ASP A 14 -1.29 11.09 9.62
C ASP A 14 -1.45 9.59 9.35
N TYR A 15 -1.04 9.14 8.15
CA TYR A 15 -1.10 7.74 7.81
C TYR A 15 -0.09 6.90 8.61
N ASP A 16 1.10 7.43 8.88
CA ASP A 16 2.10 6.80 9.74
C ASP A 16 1.58 6.56 11.17
N ARG A 17 0.80 7.50 11.73
CA ARG A 17 0.15 7.29 13.04
C ARG A 17 -0.87 6.15 13.02
N ILE A 18 -1.58 5.97 11.90
CA ILE A 18 -2.52 4.85 11.73
C ILE A 18 -1.76 3.53 11.71
N VAL A 19 -0.74 3.43 10.85
CA VAL A 19 0.11 2.24 10.73
C VAL A 19 0.79 1.91 12.05
N SER A 20 1.29 2.92 12.77
CA SER A 20 1.87 2.72 14.10
C SER A 20 0.87 2.11 15.09
N ARG A 21 -0.39 2.54 15.07
CA ARG A 21 -1.43 1.94 15.93
C ARG A 21 -1.73 0.50 15.54
N GLU A 22 -1.81 0.20 14.25
CA GLU A 22 -2.01 -1.18 13.75
C GLU A 22 -0.85 -2.08 14.18
N LEU A 23 0.40 -1.62 14.07
CA LEU A 23 1.58 -2.36 14.53
C LEU A 23 1.61 -2.61 16.04
N HIS A 24 0.93 -1.80 16.84
CA HIS A 24 0.79 -2.00 18.29
C HIS A 24 -0.47 -2.79 18.67
N ASN A 25 -1.37 -3.06 17.74
CA ASN A 25 -2.56 -3.89 17.98
C ASN A 25 -2.24 -5.36 17.69
N SER A 26 -2.08 -6.17 18.74
CA SER A 26 -1.72 -7.58 18.60
C SER A 26 -2.68 -8.39 17.73
N ARG A 27 -3.98 -8.07 17.76
CA ARG A 27 -4.99 -8.78 16.93
C ARG A 27 -4.77 -8.53 15.44
N ASP A 28 -4.51 -7.26 15.06
CA ASP A 28 -4.25 -6.91 13.67
C ASP A 28 -2.94 -7.53 13.20
N VAL A 29 -1.89 -7.45 14.03
CA VAL A 29 -0.59 -8.06 13.75
C VAL A 29 -0.70 -9.58 13.60
N ASP A 30 -1.40 -10.27 14.50
CA ASP A 30 -1.55 -11.73 14.45
C ASP A 30 -2.40 -12.16 13.25
N HIS A 31 -3.46 -11.41 12.93
CA HIS A 31 -4.29 -11.66 11.75
C HIS A 31 -3.47 -11.55 10.45
N TRP A 32 -2.78 -10.43 10.26
CA TRP A 32 -2.01 -10.21 9.04
C TRP A 32 -0.80 -11.14 8.92
N ARG A 33 -0.13 -11.44 10.05
CA ARG A 33 0.94 -12.42 10.06
C ARG A 33 0.45 -13.79 9.60
N HIS A 34 -0.67 -14.27 10.15
CA HIS A 34 -1.26 -15.55 9.77
C HIS A 34 -1.72 -15.58 8.31
N GLU A 35 -2.34 -14.50 7.83
CA GLU A 35 -2.80 -14.40 6.43
C GLU A 35 -1.61 -14.43 5.45
N LEU A 36 -0.57 -13.64 5.69
CA LEU A 36 0.60 -13.59 4.83
C LEU A 36 1.39 -14.90 4.85
N ASP A 37 1.60 -15.49 6.04
CA ASP A 37 2.26 -16.78 6.25
C ASP A 37 1.52 -17.91 5.51
N THR A 38 0.21 -17.97 5.63
CA THR A 38 -0.62 -18.97 4.95
C THR A 38 -0.51 -18.88 3.43
N ARG A 39 -0.38 -17.66 2.86
CA ARG A 39 -0.32 -17.44 1.40
C ARG A 39 1.08 -17.62 0.84
N LEU A 40 2.09 -17.20 1.57
CA LEU A 40 3.47 -17.20 1.08
C LEU A 40 4.24 -18.47 1.51
N GLY A 41 3.83 -19.14 2.60
CA GLY A 41 4.52 -20.30 3.16
C GLY A 41 5.82 -19.93 3.86
N ASP A 42 6.46 -20.94 4.45
CA ASP A 42 7.61 -20.79 5.35
C ASP A 42 8.94 -20.53 4.64
N GLU A 43 9.02 -20.77 3.32
CA GLU A 43 10.28 -20.60 2.58
C GLU A 43 10.54 -19.12 2.29
N PRO A 44 11.79 -18.63 2.52
CA PRO A 44 12.16 -17.26 2.21
C PRO A 44 11.95 -16.90 0.74
N ARG A 45 11.17 -15.87 0.45
CA ARG A 45 10.85 -15.36 -0.89
C ARG A 45 11.41 -13.98 -1.11
N ASP A 46 11.65 -13.62 -2.37
CA ASP A 46 11.85 -12.24 -2.81
C ASP A 46 10.47 -11.61 -3.00
N VAL A 47 10.10 -10.68 -2.13
CA VAL A 47 8.76 -10.06 -2.11
C VAL A 47 8.86 -8.57 -2.41
N LEU A 48 8.00 -8.11 -3.32
CA LEU A 48 7.83 -6.70 -3.64
C LEU A 48 6.57 -6.18 -2.93
N ASP A 49 6.74 -5.25 -1.99
CA ASP A 49 5.64 -4.55 -1.32
C ASP A 49 5.34 -3.26 -2.08
N VAL A 50 4.28 -3.28 -2.91
CA VAL A 50 3.94 -2.19 -3.85
C VAL A 50 2.94 -1.24 -3.24
N GLY A 51 3.32 0.04 -3.14
CA GLY A 51 2.60 1.05 -2.38
C GLY A 51 2.74 0.79 -0.88
N CYS A 52 3.98 0.59 -0.43
CA CYS A 52 4.29 0.15 0.93
C CYS A 52 3.83 1.12 2.02
N GLY A 53 3.56 2.39 1.66
CA GLY A 53 3.23 3.43 2.63
C GLY A 53 4.27 3.52 3.74
N PRO A 54 3.88 3.65 5.02
CA PRO A 54 4.80 3.64 6.16
C PRO A 54 5.41 2.27 6.50
N GLY A 55 5.19 1.22 5.69
CA GLY A 55 5.90 -0.05 5.77
C GLY A 55 5.23 -1.13 6.61
N PHE A 56 3.91 -1.10 6.81
CA PHE A 56 3.22 -2.14 7.61
C PHE A 56 3.49 -3.55 7.10
N PHE A 57 3.21 -3.81 5.81
CA PHE A 57 3.44 -5.13 5.22
C PHE A 57 4.93 -5.43 5.08
N SER A 58 5.74 -4.44 4.75
CA SER A 58 7.21 -4.61 4.70
C SER A 58 7.76 -5.14 6.03
N ILE A 59 7.28 -4.62 7.18
CA ILE A 59 7.66 -5.10 8.52
C ILE A 59 7.16 -6.53 8.75
N MET A 60 5.88 -6.81 8.44
CA MET A 60 5.29 -8.14 8.63
C MET A 60 6.01 -9.21 7.82
N LEU A 61 6.22 -8.97 6.53
CA LEU A 61 6.89 -9.86 5.59
C LEU A 61 8.35 -10.13 5.99
N SER A 62 9.09 -9.08 6.40
CA SER A 62 10.46 -9.23 6.87
C SER A 62 10.54 -10.06 8.15
N ARG A 63 9.56 -9.92 9.06
CA ARG A 63 9.48 -10.73 10.29
C ARG A 63 9.09 -12.19 10.03
N LEU A 64 8.46 -12.47 8.90
CA LEU A 64 8.21 -13.83 8.41
C LEU A 64 9.44 -14.43 7.71
N GLY A 65 10.53 -13.69 7.58
CA GLY A 65 11.79 -14.19 6.99
C GLY A 65 11.92 -13.98 5.49
N HIS A 66 11.00 -13.24 4.87
CA HIS A 66 11.10 -12.90 3.45
C HIS A 66 12.09 -11.76 3.20
N ARG A 67 12.67 -11.70 2.00
CA ARG A 67 13.49 -10.59 1.51
C ARG A 67 12.57 -9.57 0.83
N VAL A 68 12.37 -8.42 1.46
CA VAL A 68 11.35 -7.46 1.04
C VAL A 68 12.00 -6.23 0.39
N THR A 69 11.52 -5.88 -0.81
CA THR A 69 11.76 -4.57 -1.42
C THR A 69 10.46 -3.78 -1.34
N SER A 70 10.52 -2.62 -0.69
CA SER A 70 9.39 -1.74 -0.43
C SER A 70 9.36 -0.64 -1.48
N LEU A 71 8.27 -0.50 -2.23
CA LEU A 71 8.10 0.53 -3.26
C LEU A 71 6.96 1.48 -2.92
N ASP A 72 7.17 2.76 -3.11
CA ASP A 72 6.11 3.77 -3.06
C ASP A 72 6.46 4.94 -4.00
N ALA A 73 5.44 5.64 -4.50
CA ALA A 73 5.60 6.85 -5.30
C ALA A 73 5.73 8.11 -4.44
N SER A 74 5.44 8.03 -3.15
CA SER A 74 5.49 9.15 -2.20
C SER A 74 6.77 9.14 -1.39
N GLU A 75 7.59 10.18 -1.53
CA GLU A 75 8.79 10.35 -0.71
C GLU A 75 8.47 10.49 0.79
N GLY A 76 7.31 11.05 1.13
CA GLY A 76 6.83 11.12 2.52
C GLY A 76 6.64 9.74 3.12
N MET A 77 5.95 8.86 2.39
CA MET A 77 5.73 7.46 2.78
C MET A 77 7.04 6.69 2.91
N LEU A 78 7.95 6.85 1.94
CA LEU A 78 9.25 6.18 1.97
C LEU A 78 10.12 6.62 3.15
N ARG A 79 10.08 7.91 3.52
CA ARG A 79 10.77 8.38 4.76
C ARG A 79 10.19 7.71 6.00
N ALA A 80 8.87 7.62 6.09
CA ALA A 80 8.20 6.92 7.20
C ALA A 80 8.55 5.42 7.21
N ALA A 81 8.51 4.75 6.06
CA ALA A 81 8.87 3.34 5.94
C ALA A 81 10.32 3.07 6.40
N ARG A 82 11.29 3.85 5.94
CA ARG A 82 12.70 3.72 6.38
C ARG A 82 12.84 3.86 7.89
N ARG A 83 12.20 4.86 8.48
CA ARG A 83 12.21 5.09 9.93
C ARG A 83 11.62 3.92 10.69
N ASN A 84 10.45 3.43 10.24
CA ASN A 84 9.75 2.34 10.90
C ASN A 84 10.50 1.00 10.77
N LEU A 85 10.98 0.64 9.58
CA LEU A 85 11.79 -0.56 9.39
C LEU A 85 13.02 -0.55 10.31
N THR A 86 13.76 0.57 10.34
CA THR A 86 14.91 0.73 11.24
C THR A 86 14.52 0.60 12.71
N TRP A 87 13.39 1.18 13.12
CA TRP A 87 12.87 1.05 14.50
C TRP A 87 12.61 -0.40 14.90
N TYR A 88 12.14 -1.21 13.95
CA TYR A 88 11.91 -2.64 14.14
C TYR A 88 13.15 -3.52 13.91
N GLY A 89 14.33 -2.93 13.72
CA GLY A 89 15.59 -3.65 13.52
C GLY A 89 15.71 -4.33 12.15
N ILE A 90 14.96 -3.85 11.16
CA ILE A 90 14.94 -4.36 9.79
C ILE A 90 15.76 -3.41 8.92
N GLU A 91 16.71 -3.95 8.12
CA GLU A 91 17.44 -3.15 7.13
C GLU A 91 16.49 -2.68 6.03
N PRO A 92 16.34 -1.34 5.80
CA PRO A 92 15.38 -0.83 4.85
C PRO A 92 15.84 -1.00 3.40
N HIS A 93 15.18 -1.85 2.63
CA HIS A 93 15.27 -1.90 1.18
C HIS A 93 14.08 -1.14 0.57
N VAL A 94 14.21 0.19 0.48
CA VAL A 94 13.12 1.10 0.12
C VAL A 94 13.49 1.89 -1.13
N GLN A 95 12.65 1.83 -2.16
CA GLN A 95 12.87 2.42 -3.46
C GLN A 95 11.69 3.31 -3.87
N HIS A 96 11.97 4.51 -4.37
CA HIS A 96 10.98 5.36 -5.02
C HIS A 96 10.67 4.80 -6.40
N SER A 97 9.39 4.52 -6.66
CA SER A 97 8.92 4.02 -7.96
C SER A 97 7.43 4.29 -8.13
N ASP A 98 7.01 4.55 -9.37
CA ASP A 98 5.61 4.50 -9.73
C ASP A 98 5.08 3.07 -9.58
N VAL A 99 3.96 2.92 -8.87
CA VAL A 99 3.35 1.60 -8.56
C VAL A 99 2.75 0.91 -9.79
N VAL A 100 2.55 1.65 -10.90
CA VAL A 100 2.06 1.10 -12.17
C VAL A 100 3.22 0.59 -13.04
N THR A 101 4.30 1.38 -13.15
CA THR A 101 5.43 1.06 -14.04
C THR A 101 6.48 0.19 -13.38
N LEU A 102 6.61 0.24 -12.05
CA LEU A 102 7.65 -0.43 -11.27
C LEU A 102 9.04 -0.17 -11.85
N ASP A 103 9.38 1.11 -12.01
CA ASP A 103 10.66 1.52 -12.58
C ASP A 103 11.83 0.95 -11.77
N GLY A 104 12.80 0.37 -12.47
CA GLY A 104 13.97 -0.27 -11.86
C GLY A 104 13.77 -1.70 -11.39
N VAL A 105 12.54 -2.27 -11.47
CA VAL A 105 12.30 -3.69 -11.18
C VAL A 105 12.40 -4.51 -12.45
N ALA A 106 13.29 -5.50 -12.46
CA ALA A 106 13.47 -6.38 -13.61
C ALA A 106 12.31 -7.38 -13.77
N ASP A 107 12.06 -7.82 -15.00
CA ASP A 107 11.11 -8.90 -15.28
C ASP A 107 11.57 -10.20 -14.63
N SER A 108 10.64 -11.02 -14.18
CA SER A 108 10.88 -12.34 -13.57
C SER A 108 11.91 -12.30 -12.44
N SER A 109 11.87 -11.27 -11.60
CA SER A 109 12.87 -11.01 -10.55
C SER A 109 12.38 -11.28 -9.12
N VAL A 110 11.07 -11.37 -8.90
CA VAL A 110 10.49 -11.59 -7.57
C VAL A 110 9.57 -12.82 -7.53
N ASP A 111 9.37 -13.36 -6.33
CA ASP A 111 8.52 -14.53 -6.11
C ASP A 111 7.09 -14.12 -5.76
N ALA A 112 6.92 -12.93 -5.20
CA ALA A 112 5.60 -12.39 -4.88
C ALA A 112 5.55 -10.88 -5.02
N VAL A 113 4.39 -10.38 -5.41
CA VAL A 113 3.98 -8.96 -5.31
C VAL A 113 2.87 -8.88 -4.28
N VAL A 114 3.03 -8.03 -3.29
CA VAL A 114 2.02 -7.79 -2.27
C VAL A 114 1.65 -6.30 -2.31
N SER A 115 0.37 -5.99 -2.19
CA SER A 115 -0.12 -4.62 -2.20
C SER A 115 -1.33 -4.49 -1.28
N ARG A 116 -1.38 -3.41 -0.51
CA ARG A 116 -2.49 -3.14 0.41
C ARG A 116 -2.95 -1.69 0.31
N ASP A 117 -4.26 -1.52 0.08
CA ASP A 117 -4.91 -0.20 0.04
C ASP A 117 -4.36 0.74 -1.08
N VAL A 118 -3.99 0.18 -2.24
CA VAL A 118 -3.35 0.91 -3.35
C VAL A 118 -4.20 0.94 -4.61
N VAL A 119 -4.76 -0.20 -5.02
CA VAL A 119 -5.37 -0.37 -6.36
C VAL A 119 -6.54 0.58 -6.59
N TRP A 120 -7.28 0.93 -5.54
CA TRP A 120 -8.39 1.88 -5.62
C TRP A 120 -7.95 3.31 -5.99
N THR A 121 -6.65 3.64 -5.85
CA THR A 121 -6.06 4.95 -6.21
C THR A 121 -5.60 5.02 -7.65
N LEU A 122 -5.51 3.88 -8.35
CA LEU A 122 -4.90 3.80 -9.66
C LEU A 122 -5.86 4.22 -10.77
N HIS A 123 -5.35 5.01 -11.72
CA HIS A 123 -6.08 5.37 -12.93
C HIS A 123 -6.19 4.21 -13.94
N ASP A 124 -5.14 3.40 -14.02
CA ASP A 124 -5.08 2.23 -14.89
C ASP A 124 -4.63 0.99 -14.10
N PRO A 125 -5.55 0.37 -13.33
CA PRO A 125 -5.24 -0.87 -12.61
C PRO A 125 -4.82 -2.01 -13.54
N ALA A 126 -5.33 -2.03 -14.77
CA ALA A 126 -4.99 -3.08 -15.72
C ALA A 126 -3.52 -2.98 -16.18
N ALA A 127 -2.99 -1.76 -16.36
CA ALA A 127 -1.58 -1.56 -16.63
C ALA A 127 -0.71 -2.02 -15.45
N ALA A 128 -1.11 -1.65 -14.22
CA ALA A 128 -0.43 -2.09 -13.01
C ALA A 128 -0.38 -3.62 -12.91
N TYR A 129 -1.52 -4.30 -13.06
CA TYR A 129 -1.57 -5.77 -13.01
C TYR A 129 -0.70 -6.44 -14.06
N ARG A 130 -0.69 -5.92 -15.31
CA ARG A 130 0.20 -6.45 -16.35
C ARG A 130 1.67 -6.33 -15.94
N ARG A 131 2.06 -5.18 -15.38
CA ARG A 131 3.43 -4.96 -14.94
C ARG A 131 3.80 -5.82 -13.74
N TRP A 132 2.92 -5.92 -12.74
CA TRP A 132 3.13 -6.76 -11.57
C TRP A 132 3.29 -8.23 -11.95
N PHE A 133 2.54 -8.69 -12.96
CA PHE A 133 2.69 -10.03 -13.47
C PHE A 133 4.03 -10.26 -14.19
N GLN A 134 4.53 -9.26 -14.95
CA GLN A 134 5.81 -9.37 -15.67
C GLN A 134 7.01 -9.49 -14.73
N VAL A 135 7.00 -8.81 -13.57
CA VAL A 135 8.11 -8.89 -12.61
C VAL A 135 8.16 -10.21 -11.84
N LEU A 136 7.07 -10.98 -11.84
CA LEU A 136 7.01 -12.29 -11.18
C LEU A 136 7.79 -13.35 -11.93
N ARG A 137 8.52 -14.17 -11.17
CA ARG A 137 9.03 -15.45 -11.66
C ARG A 137 7.89 -16.39 -12.03
N PRO A 138 8.10 -17.39 -12.91
CA PRO A 138 7.10 -18.42 -13.16
C PRO A 138 6.62 -19.10 -11.87
N GLY A 139 5.30 -19.12 -11.65
CA GLY A 139 4.70 -19.64 -10.42
C GLY A 139 4.63 -18.64 -9.27
N GLY A 140 5.05 -17.38 -9.49
CA GLY A 140 4.94 -16.32 -8.51
C GLY A 140 3.51 -15.90 -8.21
N LEU A 141 3.31 -15.15 -7.10
CA LEU A 141 2.01 -14.79 -6.56
C LEU A 141 1.79 -13.27 -6.57
N VAL A 142 0.55 -12.84 -6.81
CA VAL A 142 0.10 -11.46 -6.52
C VAL A 142 -0.93 -11.53 -5.41
N LEU A 143 -0.68 -10.83 -4.31
CA LEU A 143 -1.60 -10.69 -3.19
C LEU A 143 -2.05 -9.24 -3.09
N ILE A 144 -3.35 -8.99 -3.25
CA ILE A 144 -3.94 -7.65 -3.21
C ILE A 144 -4.99 -7.61 -2.11
N TYR A 145 -4.83 -6.66 -1.21
CA TYR A 145 -5.72 -6.43 -0.09
C TYR A 145 -6.23 -4.99 -0.15
N ASP A 146 -7.38 -4.80 -0.78
CA ASP A 146 -8.05 -3.50 -0.85
C ASP A 146 -9.35 -3.54 -0.05
N GLY A 147 -9.61 -2.50 0.74
CA GLY A 147 -10.84 -2.36 1.50
C GLY A 147 -12.02 -1.95 0.61
N ASN A 148 -13.24 -2.38 0.99
CA ASN A 148 -14.45 -1.85 0.39
C ASN A 148 -14.81 -0.50 1.03
N TYR A 149 -14.09 0.55 0.65
CA TYR A 149 -14.23 1.91 1.23
C TYR A 149 -15.57 2.59 0.93
N ARG A 150 -16.40 1.99 0.07
CA ARG A 150 -17.74 2.53 -0.26
C ARG A 150 -18.80 2.22 0.78
N THR A 151 -18.62 1.20 1.60
CA THR A 151 -19.66 0.69 2.52
C THR A 151 -19.41 0.95 3.99
N ASP A 152 -18.16 1.18 4.41
CA ASP A 152 -17.85 1.39 5.82
C ASP A 152 -17.86 2.88 6.19
N ARG A 153 -18.99 3.35 6.76
CA ARG A 153 -19.25 4.78 7.06
C ARG A 153 -18.82 5.19 8.47
N THR A 154 -18.15 4.35 9.24
CA THR A 154 -17.87 4.61 10.65
C THR A 154 -16.40 4.33 11.02
N GLY A 155 -15.59 5.38 11.12
CA GLY A 155 -14.26 5.29 11.70
C GLY A 155 -13.27 6.37 11.22
N VAL A 156 -12.20 6.58 11.98
CA VAL A 156 -11.13 7.54 11.65
C VAL A 156 -10.49 7.22 10.29
N ARG A 157 -10.34 5.94 9.96
CA ARG A 157 -9.89 5.48 8.63
C ARG A 157 -10.83 5.99 7.54
N HIS A 158 -12.16 5.86 7.73
CA HIS A 158 -13.14 6.35 6.76
C HIS A 158 -13.01 7.86 6.53
N SER A 159 -12.82 8.65 7.57
CA SER A 159 -12.69 10.11 7.44
C SER A 159 -11.43 10.52 6.67
N ILE A 160 -10.28 9.85 6.92
CA ILE A 160 -9.05 10.08 6.18
C ILE A 160 -9.21 9.60 4.74
N TRP A 161 -9.77 8.41 4.53
CA TRP A 161 -10.05 7.86 3.22
C TRP A 161 -11.03 8.73 2.43
N GLN A 162 -12.05 9.27 3.07
CA GLN A 162 -13.02 10.17 2.44
C GLN A 162 -12.38 11.51 2.06
N ALA A 163 -11.48 12.05 2.89
CA ALA A 163 -10.72 13.26 2.58
C ALA A 163 -9.77 13.02 1.38
N LEU A 164 -9.05 11.89 1.39
CA LEU A 164 -8.15 11.50 0.30
C LEU A 164 -8.91 11.17 -0.98
N SER A 165 -10.00 10.42 -0.91
CA SER A 165 -10.89 10.11 -2.06
C SER A 165 -11.48 11.38 -2.66
N ASN A 166 -11.94 12.34 -1.84
CA ASN A 166 -12.41 13.63 -2.31
C ASN A 166 -11.29 14.44 -2.97
N GLY A 167 -10.07 14.38 -2.40
CA GLY A 167 -8.88 14.97 -2.98
C GLY A 167 -8.54 14.33 -4.34
N LEU A 168 -8.59 13.01 -4.43
CA LEU A 168 -8.37 12.25 -5.66
C LEU A 168 -9.40 12.62 -6.75
N ILE A 169 -10.70 12.66 -6.40
CA ILE A 169 -11.76 13.07 -7.32
C ILE A 169 -11.57 14.51 -7.80
N MET A 170 -11.18 15.43 -6.90
CA MET A 170 -10.85 16.80 -7.29
C MET A 170 -9.65 16.88 -8.25
N LEU A 171 -8.65 16.04 -8.04
CA LEU A 171 -7.45 15.99 -8.88
C LEU A 171 -7.72 15.39 -10.26
N THR A 172 -8.63 14.42 -10.34
CA THR A 172 -8.90 13.65 -11.57
C THR A 172 -10.06 14.23 -12.39
N GLU A 173 -11.11 14.72 -11.72
CA GLU A 173 -12.36 15.17 -12.37
C GLU A 173 -12.59 16.68 -12.26
N GLY A 174 -11.76 17.40 -11.48
CA GLY A 174 -11.95 18.83 -11.22
C GLY A 174 -13.21 19.15 -10.41
N ARG A 175 -13.82 18.16 -9.74
CA ARG A 175 -15.08 18.28 -9.01
C ARG A 175 -14.92 17.80 -7.57
N ARG A 176 -15.50 18.52 -6.62
CA ARG A 176 -15.78 17.98 -5.30
C ARG A 176 -16.96 16.99 -5.42
N SER A 177 -16.84 15.80 -4.86
CA SER A 177 -17.99 14.92 -4.71
C SER A 177 -18.96 15.55 -3.69
N GLY A 178 -19.88 16.38 -4.21
CA GLY A 178 -20.98 16.89 -3.41
C GLY A 178 -21.96 15.76 -3.16
N HIS A 179 -22.23 15.43 -1.90
CA HIS A 179 -23.46 14.75 -1.55
C HIS A 179 -24.61 15.67 -1.95
N ALA A 180 -25.35 15.30 -2.98
CA ALA A 180 -26.67 15.86 -3.21
C ALA A 180 -27.48 15.59 -1.92
N ARG A 181 -27.81 16.64 -1.18
CA ARG A 181 -28.88 16.57 -0.20
C ARG A 181 -30.13 16.36 -1.01
N ASP A 182 -30.73 15.20 -0.86
CA ASP A 182 -32.09 14.91 -1.29
C ASP A 182 -32.99 15.66 -0.30
N ASP A 183 -33.33 16.91 -0.65
CA ASP A 183 -34.37 17.63 0.04
C ASP A 183 -35.69 17.09 -0.52
N GLY A 184 -36.24 16.11 0.21
CA GLY A 184 -37.57 15.61 -0.01
C GLY A 184 -38.60 16.73 0.22
N SER A 185 -39.39 17.01 -0.78
CA SER A 185 -40.72 17.64 -0.70
C SER A 185 -41.70 16.78 -1.45
#